data_64f8de56e5f27751b9f4ecce9748b020
#
_entry.id   64f8de56e5f27751b9f4ecce9748b020
#
_cell.length_a   1.000
_cell.length_b   1.000
_cell.length_c   1.000
_cell.angle_alpha   90.00
_cell.angle_beta   90.00
_cell.angle_gamma   90.00
#
_symmetry.space_group_name_H-M   'P 1'
#
loop_
_entity.id
_entity.type
_entity.pdbx_description
1 polymer ?
#
loop_
_entity_poly.entity_id
_entity_poly.type
_entity_poly.pdbx_seq_one_letter_code
_entity_poly.pdbx_strand_id
1 'polypeptide(L)'
;MNSLNIRLPDDFHVHLRQGPAMAAYAATTARRFGRFMAMPNVTPPLTGPAALADYSRAVAAAVAASGYAATPLACFKLTPGMGREAVFSCAAAGAVAGKYYPAGATTNSSDGVPEPSAVAEELTAMQEAGLVLSIHGEDPSAPALERERAFLGVVDSIVGSYPRLRVALEHLSCAESVRAVLAWPERVAATITAHHLSFTIDDLLGGSLRPELFCKPVLKSAADRAALLEAAVSGSPRFFFGSDSAPHQPEAKAAGAAGCYAAPVALSL
;
A
#
# COMPACT_ATOMS: atom_id res chain seq x y z
N MET A 1 15.97 -27.82 18.25
CA MET A 1 15.21 -26.62 17.79
C MET A 1 15.04 -26.75 16.28
N ASN A 2 13.82 -26.69 15.76
CA ASN A 2 13.60 -26.63 14.34
C ASN A 2 14.01 -25.23 13.86
N SER A 3 14.89 -25.15 12.86
CA SER A 3 15.28 -23.87 12.23
C SER A 3 14.63 -23.76 10.86
N LEU A 4 14.18 -22.58 10.51
CA LEU A 4 13.66 -22.24 9.19
C LEU A 4 14.58 -21.19 8.56
N ASN A 5 15.18 -21.51 7.41
CA ASN A 5 15.96 -20.56 6.63
C ASN A 5 15.11 -20.01 5.49
N ILE A 6 14.87 -18.72 5.50
CA ILE A 6 14.15 -18.02 4.42
C ILE A 6 15.02 -16.90 3.88
N ARG A 7 14.78 -16.52 2.61
CA ARG A 7 15.33 -15.28 2.08
C ARG A 7 14.76 -14.11 2.90
N LEU A 8 15.58 -13.07 3.16
CA LEU A 8 15.08 -11.85 3.77
C LEU A 8 13.91 -11.30 2.94
N PRO A 9 12.70 -11.20 3.52
CA PRO A 9 11.50 -10.82 2.78
C PRO A 9 11.51 -9.34 2.40
N ASP A 10 10.58 -8.98 1.53
CA ASP A 10 10.32 -7.60 1.12
C ASP A 10 8.97 -7.13 1.71
N ASP A 11 8.82 -5.82 1.92
CA ASP A 11 7.57 -5.18 2.31
C ASP A 11 7.24 -4.04 1.33
N PHE A 12 6.32 -4.27 0.41
CA PHE A 12 6.04 -3.31 -0.64
C PHE A 12 4.95 -2.28 -0.29
N HIS A 13 4.64 -2.10 1.01
CA HIS A 13 3.70 -1.08 1.46
C HIS A 13 3.91 -0.69 2.93
N VAL A 14 4.64 0.40 3.19
CA VAL A 14 4.85 0.91 4.56
C VAL A 14 4.67 2.42 4.64
N HIS A 15 4.14 2.91 5.76
CA HIS A 15 4.03 4.33 6.09
C HIS A 15 5.06 4.69 7.15
N LEU A 16 6.14 5.35 6.75
CA LEU A 16 7.20 5.75 7.67
C LEU A 16 6.96 7.12 8.32
N ARG A 17 5.91 7.82 7.87
CA ARG A 17 5.61 9.19 8.31
C ARG A 17 6.75 10.16 8.01
N GLN A 18 6.86 11.25 8.78
CA GLN A 18 7.91 12.27 8.72
C GLN A 18 8.28 12.69 10.14
N GLY A 19 9.32 13.52 10.26
CA GLY A 19 9.78 14.04 11.53
C GLY A 19 10.51 13.00 12.40
N PRO A 20 10.65 13.22 13.71
CA PRO A 20 11.53 12.43 14.60
C PRO A 20 11.18 10.93 14.66
N ALA A 21 9.91 10.57 14.51
CA ALA A 21 9.46 9.18 14.58
C ALA A 21 9.85 8.34 13.35
N MET A 22 10.13 8.97 12.20
CA MET A 22 10.49 8.28 10.95
C MET A 22 11.69 7.36 11.15
N ALA A 23 12.71 7.78 11.89
CA ALA A 23 13.91 6.99 12.12
C ALA A 23 13.61 5.67 12.83
N ALA A 24 12.73 5.68 13.83
CA ALA A 24 12.31 4.48 14.55
C ALA A 24 11.50 3.53 13.66
N TYR A 25 10.60 4.05 12.84
CA TYR A 25 9.80 3.25 11.91
C TYR A 25 10.66 2.66 10.79
N ALA A 26 11.58 3.43 10.23
CA ALA A 26 12.54 2.96 9.23
C ALA A 26 13.43 1.85 9.79
N ALA A 27 13.99 2.02 11.00
CA ALA A 27 14.81 1.01 11.68
C ALA A 27 14.01 -0.28 11.95
N THR A 28 12.76 -0.16 12.41
CA THR A 28 11.88 -1.31 12.65
C THR A 28 11.60 -2.11 11.37
N THR A 29 11.38 -1.41 10.25
CA THR A 29 11.16 -2.02 8.95
C THR A 29 12.45 -2.65 8.42
N ALA A 30 13.57 -1.90 8.41
CA ALA A 30 14.86 -2.36 7.92
C ALA A 30 15.42 -3.57 8.67
N ARG A 31 15.07 -3.73 9.94
CA ARG A 31 15.45 -4.91 10.74
C ARG A 31 14.84 -6.21 10.18
N ARG A 32 13.73 -6.15 9.48
CA ARG A 32 12.91 -7.30 9.07
C ARG A 32 12.87 -7.55 7.58
N PHE A 33 13.06 -6.50 6.78
CA PHE A 33 12.86 -6.55 5.33
C PHE A 33 14.10 -6.11 4.58
N GLY A 34 14.41 -6.81 3.48
CA GLY A 34 15.53 -6.48 2.59
C GLY A 34 15.25 -5.29 1.69
N ARG A 35 14.00 -5.16 1.23
CA ARG A 35 13.48 -4.02 0.49
C ARG A 35 12.13 -3.62 1.08
N PHE A 36 11.83 -2.33 1.00
CA PHE A 36 10.48 -1.85 1.36
C PHE A 36 10.10 -0.62 0.55
N MET A 37 8.81 -0.47 0.23
CA MET A 37 8.28 0.69 -0.48
C MET A 37 7.61 1.65 0.48
N ALA A 38 8.18 2.87 0.61
CA ALA A 38 7.64 3.91 1.46
C ALA A 38 6.50 4.66 0.75
N MET A 39 5.32 4.67 1.37
CA MET A 39 4.13 5.31 0.82
C MET A 39 4.20 6.83 0.85
N PRO A 40 3.66 7.52 -0.18
CA PRO A 40 3.87 8.95 -0.40
C PRO A 40 2.86 9.88 0.27
N ASN A 41 1.85 9.38 1.00
CA ASN A 41 0.79 10.19 1.62
C ASN A 41 1.22 10.83 2.95
N VAL A 42 2.40 11.38 2.96
CA VAL A 42 2.97 12.21 4.05
C VAL A 42 2.45 13.65 3.95
N THR A 43 2.84 14.55 4.85
CA THR A 43 2.41 15.95 4.85
C THR A 43 3.62 16.89 4.88
N PRO A 44 3.89 17.65 3.78
CA PRO A 44 3.20 17.66 2.49
C PRO A 44 3.39 16.34 1.70
N PRO A 45 2.47 16.01 0.77
CA PRO A 45 2.55 14.77 -0.01
C PRO A 45 3.68 14.82 -1.05
N LEU A 46 4.17 13.63 -1.45
CA LEU A 46 5.26 13.52 -2.43
C LEU A 46 4.69 13.56 -3.87
N THR A 47 4.36 14.75 -4.34
CA THR A 47 3.72 14.97 -5.66
C THR A 47 4.69 15.43 -6.74
N GLY A 48 6.00 15.46 -6.48
CA GLY A 48 7.00 15.91 -7.45
C GLY A 48 8.41 15.40 -7.13
N PRO A 49 9.36 15.52 -8.11
CA PRO A 49 10.67 14.89 -8.01
C PRO A 49 11.53 15.43 -6.86
N ALA A 50 11.43 16.72 -6.53
CA ALA A 50 12.22 17.31 -5.42
C ALA A 50 11.77 16.76 -4.07
N ALA A 51 10.46 16.79 -3.76
CA ALA A 51 9.91 16.25 -2.53
C ALA A 51 10.19 14.74 -2.40
N LEU A 52 10.06 14.00 -3.51
CA LEU A 52 10.39 12.58 -3.56
C LEU A 52 11.87 12.32 -3.23
N ALA A 53 12.79 13.06 -3.85
CA ALA A 53 14.23 12.92 -3.62
C ALA A 53 14.62 13.28 -2.18
N ASP A 54 14.05 14.34 -1.62
CA ASP A 54 14.30 14.76 -0.25
C ASP A 54 13.84 13.70 0.75
N TYR A 55 12.63 13.19 0.59
CA TYR A 55 12.10 12.13 1.42
C TYR A 55 12.89 10.83 1.30
N SER A 56 13.25 10.44 0.07
CA SER A 56 14.06 9.24 -0.18
C SER A 56 15.43 9.32 0.48
N ARG A 57 16.09 10.47 0.43
CA ARG A 57 17.37 10.71 1.13
C ARG A 57 17.21 10.60 2.65
N ALA A 58 16.14 11.17 3.20
CA ALA A 58 15.86 11.11 4.63
C ALA A 58 15.60 9.66 5.10
N VAL A 59 14.83 8.89 4.34
CA VAL A 59 14.58 7.46 4.63
C VAL A 59 15.87 6.66 4.52
N ALA A 60 16.66 6.85 3.46
CA ALA A 60 17.95 6.16 3.28
C ALA A 60 18.92 6.46 4.41
N ALA A 61 18.99 7.72 4.86
CA ALA A 61 19.82 8.12 6.01
C ALA A 61 19.35 7.45 7.31
N ALA A 62 18.03 7.36 7.54
CA ALA A 62 17.47 6.68 8.71
C ALA A 62 17.78 5.17 8.70
N VAL A 63 17.68 4.51 7.52
CA VAL A 63 18.08 3.11 7.35
C VAL A 63 19.56 2.93 7.64
N ALA A 64 20.43 3.76 7.06
CA ALA A 64 21.87 3.68 7.29
C ALA A 64 22.22 3.86 8.78
N ALA A 65 21.60 4.82 9.47
CA ALA A 65 21.79 5.05 10.89
C ALA A 65 21.30 3.89 11.78
N SER A 66 20.37 3.06 11.29
CA SER A 66 19.86 1.91 12.03
C SER A 66 20.84 0.73 12.11
N GLY A 67 21.85 0.70 11.25
CA GLY A 67 22.80 -0.42 11.14
C GLY A 67 22.26 -1.66 10.42
N TYR A 68 21.02 -1.63 9.93
CA TYR A 68 20.44 -2.73 9.15
C TYR A 68 20.62 -2.50 7.65
N ALA A 69 20.84 -3.60 6.91
CA ALA A 69 20.93 -3.58 5.46
C ALA A 69 19.55 -3.74 4.84
N ALA A 70 18.96 -2.64 4.37
CA ALA A 70 17.71 -2.64 3.64
C ALA A 70 17.73 -1.58 2.54
N THR A 71 16.98 -1.79 1.46
CA THR A 71 16.85 -0.89 0.33
C THR A 71 15.46 -0.25 0.32
N PRO A 72 15.31 1.02 0.68
CA PRO A 72 14.05 1.73 0.53
C PRO A 72 13.78 2.01 -0.96
N LEU A 73 12.53 1.80 -1.36
CA LEU A 73 12.01 2.09 -2.69
C LEU A 73 11.12 3.33 -2.64
N ALA A 74 11.28 4.20 -3.63
CA ALA A 74 10.55 5.47 -3.70
C ALA A 74 9.22 5.31 -4.46
N CYS A 75 8.16 5.93 -3.93
CA CYS A 75 6.85 6.01 -4.54
C CYS A 75 6.33 7.45 -4.46
N PHE A 76 5.82 8.02 -5.57
CA PHE A 76 5.20 9.33 -5.56
C PHE A 76 3.68 9.23 -5.43
N LYS A 77 3.01 10.28 -4.95
CA LYS A 77 1.56 10.37 -4.92
C LYS A 77 1.07 10.86 -6.28
N LEU A 78 0.25 10.06 -6.94
CA LEU A 78 -0.44 10.44 -8.16
C LEU A 78 -1.57 11.41 -7.83
N THR A 79 -1.55 12.58 -8.46
CA THR A 79 -2.56 13.62 -8.28
C THR A 79 -2.98 14.20 -9.62
N PRO A 80 -4.26 14.63 -9.77
CA PRO A 80 -4.69 15.30 -10.97
C PRO A 80 -3.85 16.53 -11.30
N GLY A 81 -3.48 16.68 -12.57
CA GLY A 81 -2.77 17.86 -13.08
C GLY A 81 -1.28 17.89 -12.76
N MET A 82 -0.67 16.82 -12.26
CA MET A 82 0.78 16.79 -12.13
C MET A 82 1.50 16.73 -13.48
N GLY A 83 0.84 16.18 -14.50
CA GLY A 83 1.31 16.14 -15.88
C GLY A 83 2.38 15.08 -16.17
N ARG A 84 2.55 14.79 -17.46
CA ARG A 84 3.50 13.75 -17.95
C ARG A 84 4.94 14.00 -17.52
N GLU A 85 5.40 15.26 -17.61
CA GLU A 85 6.79 15.63 -17.31
C GLU A 85 7.14 15.36 -15.84
N ALA A 86 6.22 15.64 -14.92
CA ALA A 86 6.44 15.35 -13.50
C ALA A 86 6.54 13.85 -13.24
N VAL A 87 5.77 13.02 -13.94
CA VAL A 87 5.86 11.55 -13.85
C VAL A 87 7.23 11.06 -14.31
N PHE A 88 7.72 11.50 -15.47
CA PHE A 88 9.05 11.12 -15.95
C PHE A 88 10.16 11.65 -15.05
N SER A 89 10.00 12.86 -14.50
CA SER A 89 10.96 13.42 -13.54
C SER A 89 11.00 12.67 -12.23
N CYS A 90 9.85 12.17 -11.73
CA CYS A 90 9.79 11.28 -10.56
C CYS A 90 10.47 9.93 -10.87
N ALA A 91 10.27 9.36 -12.05
CA ALA A 91 10.95 8.14 -12.47
C ALA A 91 12.47 8.34 -12.52
N ALA A 92 12.94 9.45 -13.11
CA ALA A 92 14.36 9.83 -13.15
C ALA A 92 14.95 10.07 -11.73
N ALA A 93 14.14 10.53 -10.79
CA ALA A 93 14.50 10.68 -9.38
C ALA A 93 14.48 9.36 -8.59
N GLY A 94 14.22 8.22 -9.25
CA GLY A 94 14.29 6.88 -8.67
C GLY A 94 12.95 6.32 -8.17
N ALA A 95 11.81 6.93 -8.53
CA ALA A 95 10.52 6.31 -8.25
C ALA A 95 10.37 4.98 -8.99
N VAL A 96 9.87 3.96 -8.29
CA VAL A 96 9.50 2.67 -8.87
C VAL A 96 8.00 2.55 -9.09
N ALA A 97 7.21 3.38 -8.42
CA ALA A 97 5.74 3.36 -8.46
C ALA A 97 5.15 4.76 -8.29
N GLY A 98 3.92 4.91 -8.76
CA GLY A 98 3.01 6.01 -8.41
C GLY A 98 1.79 5.46 -7.68
N LYS A 99 1.44 6.06 -6.55
CA LYS A 99 0.32 5.63 -5.69
C LYS A 99 -0.94 6.41 -6.03
N TYR A 100 -1.95 5.67 -6.45
CA TYR A 100 -3.31 6.15 -6.68
C TYR A 100 -4.13 6.03 -5.39
N TYR A 101 -4.64 7.15 -4.90
CA TYR A 101 -5.62 7.20 -3.83
C TYR A 101 -6.93 7.76 -4.39
N PRO A 102 -8.06 7.05 -4.33
CA PRO A 102 -9.36 7.66 -4.59
C PRO A 102 -9.60 8.83 -3.63
N ALA A 103 -10.19 9.91 -4.12
CA ALA A 103 -10.44 11.10 -3.33
C ALA A 103 -11.29 10.77 -2.09
N GLY A 104 -10.79 11.07 -0.89
CA GLY A 104 -11.50 10.82 0.38
C GLY A 104 -11.52 9.37 0.89
N ALA A 105 -10.87 8.42 0.19
CA ALA A 105 -10.93 7.01 0.59
C ALA A 105 -10.18 6.71 1.90
N THR A 106 -9.04 7.36 2.13
CA THR A 106 -8.18 7.09 3.29
C THR A 106 -7.53 8.36 3.85
N THR A 107 -6.66 8.23 4.83
CA THR A 107 -5.92 9.33 5.46
C THR A 107 -5.13 10.12 4.42
N ASN A 108 -5.17 11.46 4.48
CA ASN A 108 -4.48 12.37 3.56
C ASN A 108 -4.79 12.11 2.07
N SER A 109 -6.05 11.77 1.74
CA SER A 109 -6.50 11.54 0.36
C SER A 109 -7.59 12.49 -0.12
N SER A 110 -7.82 13.62 0.55
CA SER A 110 -8.79 14.65 0.10
C SER A 110 -8.44 15.24 -1.27
N ASP A 111 -7.14 15.31 -1.58
CA ASP A 111 -6.54 15.71 -2.86
C ASP A 111 -6.27 14.51 -3.79
N GLY A 112 -6.90 13.37 -3.52
CA GLY A 112 -6.79 12.15 -4.30
C GLY A 112 -7.45 12.24 -5.68
N VAL A 113 -7.44 11.15 -6.41
CA VAL A 113 -7.96 11.05 -7.77
C VAL A 113 -9.48 10.85 -7.71
N PRO A 114 -10.30 11.75 -8.28
CA PRO A 114 -11.75 11.59 -8.26
C PRO A 114 -12.22 10.45 -9.20
N GLU A 115 -11.57 10.33 -10.35
CA GLU A 115 -11.84 9.29 -11.35
C GLU A 115 -10.59 9.08 -12.23
N PRO A 116 -10.39 7.90 -12.86
CA PRO A 116 -9.19 7.60 -13.66
C PRO A 116 -8.94 8.58 -14.82
N SER A 117 -9.98 9.14 -15.41
CA SER A 117 -9.89 10.13 -16.50
C SER A 117 -9.17 11.41 -16.06
N ALA A 118 -9.25 11.79 -14.79
CA ALA A 118 -8.58 12.97 -14.24
C ALA A 118 -7.05 12.85 -14.19
N VAL A 119 -6.50 11.65 -14.41
CA VAL A 119 -5.06 11.35 -14.41
C VAL A 119 -4.65 10.53 -15.65
N ALA A 120 -5.41 10.64 -16.75
CA ALA A 120 -5.18 9.81 -17.94
C ALA A 120 -3.79 10.03 -18.58
N GLU A 121 -3.30 11.27 -18.60
CA GLU A 121 -1.97 11.60 -19.11
C GLU A 121 -0.87 11.02 -18.22
N GLU A 122 -1.05 11.09 -16.91
CA GLU A 122 -0.12 10.57 -15.92
C GLU A 122 -0.06 9.02 -15.99
N LEU A 123 -1.21 8.34 -16.13
CA LEU A 123 -1.26 6.89 -16.30
C LEU A 123 -0.56 6.45 -17.60
N THR A 124 -0.74 7.21 -18.67
CA THR A 124 -0.01 6.98 -19.93
C THR A 124 1.50 7.14 -19.73
N ALA A 125 1.92 8.20 -19.05
CA ALA A 125 3.33 8.44 -18.76
C ALA A 125 3.93 7.36 -17.84
N MET A 126 3.18 6.90 -16.83
CA MET A 126 3.61 5.80 -15.97
C MET A 126 3.81 4.50 -16.76
N GLN A 127 2.90 4.19 -17.68
CA GLN A 127 3.02 3.05 -18.59
C GLN A 127 4.27 3.14 -19.47
N GLU A 128 4.57 4.30 -20.02
CA GLU A 128 5.74 4.56 -20.87
C GLU A 128 7.05 4.50 -20.07
N ALA A 129 7.05 5.05 -18.85
CA ALA A 129 8.19 5.02 -17.94
C ALA A 129 8.42 3.63 -17.30
N GLY A 130 7.52 2.66 -17.50
CA GLY A 130 7.61 1.35 -16.90
C GLY A 130 7.42 1.32 -15.39
N LEU A 131 6.73 2.32 -14.83
CA LEU A 131 6.39 2.41 -13.42
C LEU A 131 5.25 1.46 -13.05
N VAL A 132 5.13 1.14 -11.77
CA VAL A 132 3.99 0.39 -11.22
C VAL A 132 2.93 1.37 -10.74
N LEU A 133 1.67 1.16 -11.12
CA LEU A 133 0.53 1.84 -10.52
C LEU A 133 0.10 1.07 -9.27
N SER A 134 0.35 1.63 -8.10
CA SER A 134 -0.06 1.10 -6.80
C SER A 134 -1.39 1.75 -6.41
N ILE A 135 -2.46 0.96 -6.27
CA ILE A 135 -3.83 1.46 -6.10
C ILE A 135 -4.36 1.15 -4.70
N HIS A 136 -4.82 2.18 -3.96
CA HIS A 136 -5.75 1.98 -2.85
C HIS A 136 -7.15 1.75 -3.43
N GLY A 137 -7.63 0.52 -3.39
CA GLY A 137 -8.80 0.08 -4.14
C GLY A 137 -10.11 0.19 -3.35
N GLU A 138 -10.53 1.38 -2.92
CA GLU A 138 -11.80 1.58 -2.22
C GLU A 138 -12.62 2.72 -2.84
N ASP A 139 -13.93 2.48 -3.06
CA ASP A 139 -14.91 3.51 -3.40
C ASP A 139 -15.45 4.14 -2.09
N PRO A 140 -15.10 5.40 -1.77
CA PRO A 140 -15.55 6.04 -0.54
C PRO A 140 -17.08 6.27 -0.48
N SER A 141 -17.78 6.24 -1.61
CA SER A 141 -19.24 6.40 -1.68
C SER A 141 -20.02 5.13 -1.31
N ALA A 142 -19.36 3.98 -1.38
CA ALA A 142 -19.97 2.70 -1.05
C ALA A 142 -19.99 2.45 0.49
N PRO A 143 -20.88 1.57 0.98
CA PRO A 143 -20.86 1.11 2.36
C PRO A 143 -19.48 0.54 2.74
N ALA A 144 -19.03 0.78 3.98
CA ALA A 144 -17.65 0.50 4.40
C ALA A 144 -17.14 -0.93 4.09
N LEU A 145 -17.99 -1.94 4.20
CA LEU A 145 -17.62 -3.32 3.92
C LEU A 145 -17.59 -3.64 2.41
N GLU A 146 -18.24 -2.82 1.58
CA GLU A 146 -18.38 -3.03 0.14
C GLU A 146 -17.39 -2.20 -0.69
N ARG A 147 -16.66 -1.26 -0.09
CA ARG A 147 -15.83 -0.27 -0.80
C ARG A 147 -14.84 -0.87 -1.75
N GLU A 148 -14.15 -1.94 -1.34
CA GLU A 148 -13.16 -2.61 -2.18
C GLU A 148 -13.83 -3.30 -3.36
N ARG A 149 -14.93 -4.04 -3.13
CA ARG A 149 -15.71 -4.69 -4.19
C ARG A 149 -16.25 -3.67 -5.20
N ALA A 150 -16.80 -2.57 -4.71
CA ALA A 150 -17.34 -1.50 -5.55
C ALA A 150 -16.29 -0.85 -6.46
N PHE A 151 -15.02 -0.84 -6.04
CA PHE A 151 -13.92 -0.24 -6.81
C PHE A 151 -13.34 -1.16 -7.90
N LEU A 152 -13.66 -2.45 -7.91
CA LEU A 152 -13.08 -3.40 -8.89
C LEU A 152 -13.37 -3.03 -10.34
N GLY A 153 -14.54 -2.46 -10.63
CA GLY A 153 -14.87 -1.96 -11.98
C GLY A 153 -13.97 -0.81 -12.44
N VAL A 154 -13.51 0.04 -11.51
CA VAL A 154 -12.55 1.11 -11.80
C VAL A 154 -11.18 0.52 -12.15
N VAL A 155 -10.73 -0.47 -11.38
CA VAL A 155 -9.47 -1.17 -11.67
C VAL A 155 -9.53 -1.89 -13.01
N ASP A 156 -10.64 -2.56 -13.32
CA ASP A 156 -10.87 -3.23 -14.60
C ASP A 156 -10.78 -2.26 -15.78
N SER A 157 -11.38 -1.08 -15.65
CA SER A 157 -11.29 0.00 -16.65
C SER A 157 -9.85 0.47 -16.87
N ILE A 158 -9.07 0.67 -15.79
CA ILE A 158 -7.65 1.03 -15.88
C ILE A 158 -6.85 -0.07 -16.57
N VAL A 159 -7.05 -1.32 -16.16
CA VAL A 159 -6.37 -2.49 -16.73
C VAL A 159 -6.66 -2.61 -18.23
N GLY A 160 -7.91 -2.41 -18.64
CA GLY A 160 -8.32 -2.43 -20.05
C GLY A 160 -7.74 -1.27 -20.87
N SER A 161 -7.72 -0.05 -20.32
CA SER A 161 -7.28 1.16 -21.03
C SER A 161 -5.75 1.27 -21.16
N TYR A 162 -4.99 0.69 -20.24
CA TYR A 162 -3.51 0.79 -20.22
C TYR A 162 -2.86 -0.61 -20.31
N PRO A 163 -2.76 -1.21 -21.49
CA PRO A 163 -2.42 -2.64 -21.66
C PRO A 163 -0.99 -3.02 -21.29
N ARG A 164 -0.07 -2.06 -21.10
CA ARG A 164 1.30 -2.31 -20.65
C ARG A 164 1.57 -1.80 -19.23
N LEU A 165 0.61 -1.11 -18.61
CA LEU A 165 0.77 -0.59 -17.25
C LEU A 165 0.75 -1.75 -16.25
N ARG A 166 1.82 -1.86 -15.46
CA ARG A 166 1.85 -2.80 -14.32
C ARG A 166 1.04 -2.23 -13.17
N VAL A 167 0.18 -3.04 -12.58
CA VAL A 167 -0.73 -2.62 -11.51
C VAL A 167 -0.53 -3.48 -10.27
N ALA A 168 -0.45 -2.85 -9.12
CA ALA A 168 -0.53 -3.48 -7.80
C ALA A 168 -1.80 -2.98 -7.11
N LEU A 169 -2.78 -3.87 -6.92
CA LEU A 169 -3.93 -3.60 -6.05
C LEU A 169 -3.50 -3.85 -4.61
N GLU A 170 -3.51 -2.81 -3.82
CA GLU A 170 -2.91 -2.84 -2.48
C GLU A 170 -3.84 -3.43 -1.43
N HIS A 171 -3.27 -4.10 -0.41
CA HIS A 171 -3.89 -4.54 0.85
C HIS A 171 -5.28 -5.17 0.66
N LEU A 172 -5.38 -6.22 -0.20
CA LEU A 172 -6.64 -6.92 -0.43
C LEU A 172 -7.33 -7.31 0.88
N SER A 173 -8.64 -7.13 0.92
CA SER A 173 -9.46 -7.46 2.08
C SER A 173 -10.64 -8.39 1.79
N CYS A 174 -10.99 -8.65 0.52
CA CYS A 174 -12.14 -9.48 0.17
C CYS A 174 -11.83 -10.56 -0.89
N ALA A 175 -12.61 -11.62 -0.87
CA ALA A 175 -12.48 -12.75 -1.79
C ALA A 175 -12.72 -12.37 -3.25
N GLU A 176 -13.58 -11.38 -3.52
CA GLU A 176 -13.83 -10.86 -4.86
C GLU A 176 -12.57 -10.28 -5.49
N SER A 177 -11.80 -9.52 -4.72
CA SER A 177 -10.55 -8.92 -5.19
C SER A 177 -9.51 -9.98 -5.51
N VAL A 178 -9.41 -11.06 -4.73
CA VAL A 178 -8.54 -12.21 -5.03
C VAL A 178 -8.93 -12.82 -6.39
N ARG A 179 -10.23 -13.07 -6.62
CA ARG A 179 -10.71 -13.62 -7.90
C ARG A 179 -10.46 -12.67 -9.06
N ALA A 180 -10.68 -11.37 -8.88
CA ALA A 180 -10.45 -10.36 -9.90
C ALA A 180 -8.96 -10.31 -10.30
N VAL A 181 -8.04 -10.27 -9.33
CA VAL A 181 -6.60 -10.31 -9.59
C VAL A 181 -6.22 -11.54 -10.41
N LEU A 182 -6.74 -12.72 -10.10
CA LEU A 182 -6.44 -13.95 -10.84
C LEU A 182 -7.00 -13.95 -12.26
N ALA A 183 -8.13 -13.26 -12.50
CA ALA A 183 -8.76 -13.14 -13.81
C ALA A 183 -8.10 -12.08 -14.71
N TRP A 184 -7.47 -11.06 -14.15
CA TRP A 184 -6.78 -10.02 -14.91
C TRP A 184 -5.44 -10.53 -15.51
N PRO A 185 -4.85 -9.80 -16.50
CA PRO A 185 -3.54 -10.15 -17.06
C PRO A 185 -2.42 -10.23 -16.01
N GLU A 186 -1.36 -10.99 -16.29
CA GLU A 186 -0.24 -11.23 -15.37
C GLU A 186 0.49 -9.97 -14.87
N ARG A 187 0.38 -8.85 -15.57
CA ARG A 187 0.91 -7.54 -15.14
C ARG A 187 0.15 -6.91 -13.97
N VAL A 188 -0.97 -7.50 -13.55
CA VAL A 188 -1.74 -7.08 -12.38
C VAL A 188 -1.44 -8.04 -11.23
N ALA A 189 -1.00 -7.51 -10.12
CA ALA A 189 -0.70 -8.25 -8.89
C ALA A 189 -1.31 -7.53 -7.69
N ALA A 190 -1.18 -8.08 -6.50
CA ALA A 190 -1.76 -7.47 -5.31
C ALA A 190 -0.94 -7.70 -4.06
N THR A 191 -1.02 -6.77 -3.11
CA THR A 191 -0.47 -6.95 -1.77
C THR A 191 -1.51 -7.53 -0.82
N ILE A 192 -1.03 -8.34 0.12
CA ILE A 192 -1.82 -8.85 1.25
C ILE A 192 -1.09 -8.48 2.55
N THR A 193 -1.85 -8.03 3.54
CA THR A 193 -1.31 -7.57 4.83
C THR A 193 -1.38 -8.64 5.91
N ALA A 194 -0.53 -8.53 6.92
CA ALA A 194 -0.58 -9.43 8.07
C ALA A 194 -1.91 -9.36 8.83
N HIS A 195 -2.48 -8.17 8.98
CA HIS A 195 -3.73 -8.00 9.74
C HIS A 195 -4.96 -8.54 9.00
N HIS A 196 -5.05 -8.43 7.66
CA HIS A 196 -6.12 -9.05 6.89
C HIS A 196 -6.02 -10.59 6.84
N LEU A 197 -4.81 -11.15 7.00
CA LEU A 197 -4.63 -12.59 7.16
C LEU A 197 -4.98 -13.10 8.58
N SER A 198 -4.85 -12.23 9.60
CA SER A 198 -4.95 -12.63 11.00
C SER A 198 -6.34 -12.37 11.60
N PHE A 199 -7.03 -11.31 11.20
CA PHE A 199 -8.22 -10.79 11.84
C PHE A 199 -9.39 -10.66 10.88
N THR A 200 -10.61 -10.64 11.45
CA THR A 200 -11.89 -10.42 10.76
C THR A 200 -12.59 -9.20 11.35
N ILE A 201 -13.71 -8.81 10.76
CA ILE A 201 -14.56 -7.74 11.29
C ILE A 201 -15.08 -8.06 12.70
N ASP A 202 -15.26 -9.34 13.03
CA ASP A 202 -15.71 -9.77 14.35
C ASP A 202 -14.62 -9.55 15.41
N ASP A 203 -13.34 -9.62 15.05
CA ASP A 203 -12.25 -9.26 15.95
C ASP A 203 -12.24 -7.76 16.28
N LEU A 204 -12.70 -6.91 15.38
CA LEU A 204 -12.84 -5.47 15.59
C LEU A 204 -14.10 -5.10 16.39
N LEU A 205 -15.25 -5.76 16.12
CA LEU A 205 -16.58 -5.35 16.57
C LEU A 205 -17.31 -6.36 17.43
N GLY A 206 -16.93 -7.65 17.43
CA GLY A 206 -17.68 -8.77 17.97
C GLY A 206 -17.67 -8.90 19.51
N GLY A 207 -17.27 -7.89 20.20
CA GLY A 207 -17.24 -7.82 21.67
C GLY A 207 -17.04 -6.38 22.09
N SER A 208 -15.99 -6.11 22.84
CA SER A 208 -15.54 -4.71 23.02
C SER A 208 -14.91 -4.22 21.73
N LEU A 209 -15.22 -2.98 21.34
CA LEU A 209 -14.58 -2.34 20.19
C LEU A 209 -13.04 -2.31 20.36
N ARG A 210 -12.34 -2.77 19.32
CA ARG A 210 -10.87 -2.80 19.30
C ARG A 210 -10.30 -1.79 18.27
N PRO A 211 -10.20 -0.51 18.63
CA PRO A 211 -9.76 0.55 17.71
C PRO A 211 -8.39 0.29 17.09
N GLU A 212 -7.52 -0.46 17.77
CA GLU A 212 -6.19 -0.82 17.27
C GLU A 212 -6.25 -1.64 15.98
N LEU A 213 -7.35 -2.36 15.72
CA LEU A 213 -7.57 -3.15 14.50
C LEU A 213 -8.25 -2.36 13.38
N PHE A 214 -8.65 -1.11 13.62
CA PHE A 214 -9.29 -0.30 12.59
C PHE A 214 -8.27 0.10 11.51
N CYS A 215 -8.50 -0.37 10.28
CA CYS A 215 -7.69 -0.10 9.08
C CYS A 215 -8.59 0.20 7.88
N LYS A 216 -8.00 0.60 6.77
CA LYS A 216 -8.66 0.79 5.47
C LYS A 216 -7.84 0.10 4.38
N PRO A 217 -8.42 -0.87 3.67
CA PRO A 217 -9.79 -1.39 3.78
C PRO A 217 -10.07 -1.98 5.17
N VAL A 218 -11.36 -1.89 5.58
CA VAL A 218 -11.79 -2.48 6.86
C VAL A 218 -11.70 -4.00 6.78
N LEU A 219 -11.34 -4.66 7.88
CA LEU A 219 -11.39 -6.11 8.04
C LEU A 219 -12.75 -6.65 7.59
N LYS A 220 -12.75 -7.81 6.93
CA LYS A 220 -13.96 -8.42 6.35
C LYS A 220 -14.34 -9.71 7.08
N SER A 221 -15.17 -10.53 6.45
CA SER A 221 -15.66 -11.78 7.00
C SER A 221 -14.58 -12.86 7.14
N ALA A 222 -14.89 -13.92 7.89
CA ALA A 222 -14.03 -15.10 7.99
C ALA A 222 -13.83 -15.79 6.63
N ALA A 223 -14.84 -15.74 5.74
CA ALA A 223 -14.73 -16.27 4.39
C ALA A 223 -13.75 -15.46 3.52
N ASP A 224 -13.77 -14.13 3.63
CA ASP A 224 -12.80 -13.26 2.96
C ASP A 224 -11.37 -13.54 3.44
N ARG A 225 -11.18 -13.61 4.76
CA ARG A 225 -9.88 -13.97 5.33
C ARG A 225 -9.38 -15.33 4.84
N ALA A 226 -10.25 -16.33 4.75
CA ALA A 226 -9.89 -17.65 4.24
C ALA A 226 -9.39 -17.59 2.78
N ALA A 227 -10.08 -16.81 1.92
CA ALA A 227 -9.65 -16.61 0.54
C ALA A 227 -8.28 -15.89 0.44
N LEU A 228 -8.03 -14.90 1.30
CA LEU A 228 -6.72 -14.22 1.37
C LEU A 228 -5.62 -15.17 1.83
N LEU A 229 -5.87 -16.02 2.84
CA LEU A 229 -4.92 -17.03 3.30
C LEU A 229 -4.58 -18.02 2.19
N GLU A 230 -5.60 -18.52 1.47
CA GLU A 230 -5.41 -19.41 0.32
C GLU A 230 -4.54 -18.74 -0.75
N ALA A 231 -4.83 -17.49 -1.11
CA ALA A 231 -4.04 -16.71 -2.05
C ALA A 231 -2.59 -16.55 -1.59
N ALA A 232 -2.37 -16.22 -0.32
CA ALA A 232 -1.03 -15.98 0.24
C ALA A 232 -0.15 -17.23 0.23
N VAL A 233 -0.72 -18.43 0.44
CA VAL A 233 0.03 -19.69 0.44
C VAL A 233 0.02 -20.43 -0.90
N SER A 234 -0.66 -19.89 -1.92
CA SER A 234 -0.81 -20.53 -3.23
C SER A 234 0.49 -20.68 -4.01
N GLY A 235 1.54 -19.93 -3.65
CA GLY A 235 2.76 -19.81 -4.44
C GLY A 235 2.62 -19.00 -5.73
N SER A 236 1.45 -18.40 -5.98
CA SER A 236 1.23 -17.53 -7.14
C SER A 236 2.06 -16.24 -7.01
N PRO A 237 2.84 -15.85 -8.03
CA PRO A 237 3.60 -14.60 -8.04
C PRO A 237 2.71 -13.34 -8.09
N ARG A 238 1.39 -13.53 -8.23
CA ARG A 238 0.41 -12.45 -8.27
C ARG A 238 0.14 -11.86 -6.89
N PHE A 239 0.43 -12.58 -5.81
CA PHE A 239 0.23 -12.14 -4.45
C PHE A 239 1.56 -12.01 -3.72
N PHE A 240 1.79 -10.87 -3.09
CA PHE A 240 3.00 -10.59 -2.35
C PHE A 240 2.71 -9.75 -1.10
N PHE A 241 3.70 -9.65 -0.24
CA PHE A 241 3.52 -8.99 1.05
C PHE A 241 3.64 -7.46 0.92
N GLY A 242 2.68 -6.77 1.53
CA GLY A 242 2.72 -5.35 1.83
C GLY A 242 2.05 -5.15 3.18
N SER A 243 2.80 -4.75 4.19
CA SER A 243 2.28 -4.74 5.57
C SER A 243 1.19 -3.71 5.80
N ASP A 244 1.12 -2.66 5.00
CA ASP A 244 0.37 -1.43 5.28
C ASP A 244 0.61 -0.94 6.72
N SER A 245 1.85 -1.10 7.18
CA SER A 245 2.24 -0.64 8.51
C SER A 245 2.08 0.88 8.59
N ALA A 246 1.06 1.31 9.30
CA ALA A 246 0.63 2.70 9.39
C ALA A 246 0.53 3.14 10.87
N PRO A 247 1.67 3.48 11.50
CA PRO A 247 1.70 3.83 12.90
C PRO A 247 0.91 5.11 13.22
N HIS A 248 0.13 5.06 14.30
CA HIS A 248 -0.60 6.18 14.90
C HIS A 248 -0.39 6.18 16.41
N GLN A 249 -0.46 7.34 17.02
CA GLN A 249 -0.46 7.45 18.48
C GLN A 249 -1.71 6.76 19.06
N PRO A 250 -1.64 6.18 20.28
CA PRO A 250 -2.77 5.51 20.90
C PRO A 250 -4.05 6.37 20.97
N GLU A 251 -3.89 7.66 21.26
CA GLU A 251 -5.01 8.62 21.35
C GLU A 251 -5.67 8.82 19.97
N ALA A 252 -4.88 8.87 18.89
CA ALA A 252 -5.41 8.95 17.53
C ALA A 252 -6.15 7.66 17.14
N LYS A 253 -5.66 6.49 17.56
CA LYS A 253 -6.35 5.21 17.34
C LYS A 253 -7.68 5.18 18.11
N ALA A 254 -7.70 5.59 19.37
CA ALA A 254 -8.92 5.70 20.16
C ALA A 254 -9.93 6.68 19.54
N ALA A 255 -9.46 7.73 18.87
CA ALA A 255 -10.27 8.69 18.12
C ALA A 255 -10.66 8.22 16.70
N GLY A 256 -10.32 6.99 16.31
CA GLY A 256 -10.74 6.40 15.03
C GLY A 256 -9.75 6.57 13.86
N ALA A 257 -8.46 6.83 14.13
CA ALA A 257 -7.46 6.82 13.07
C ALA A 257 -7.33 5.42 12.45
N ALA A 258 -7.43 5.34 11.11
CA ALA A 258 -7.28 4.10 10.38
C ALA A 258 -5.81 3.77 10.13
N GLY A 259 -5.40 2.53 10.40
CA GLY A 259 -4.07 2.00 10.14
C GLY A 259 -3.57 1.11 11.28
N CYS A 260 -2.94 -0.01 10.94
CA CYS A 260 -2.32 -0.93 11.88
C CYS A 260 -0.79 -0.74 11.87
N TYR A 261 -0.15 -0.79 13.04
CA TYR A 261 1.31 -0.78 13.11
C TYR A 261 1.82 -2.24 13.04
N ALA A 262 1.87 -2.79 11.83
CA ALA A 262 2.10 -4.20 11.57
C ALA A 262 3.59 -4.59 11.42
N ALA A 263 4.47 -3.67 10.99
CA ALA A 263 5.88 -3.98 10.74
C ALA A 263 6.62 -4.62 11.92
N PRO A 264 6.38 -4.26 13.20
CA PRO A 264 7.07 -4.91 14.34
C PRO A 264 6.74 -6.38 14.50
N VAL A 265 5.54 -6.82 14.09
CA VAL A 265 4.99 -8.15 14.35
C VAL A 265 4.85 -9.03 13.10
N ALA A 266 4.99 -8.45 11.92
CA ALA A 266 4.78 -9.15 10.64
C ALA A 266 5.64 -10.41 10.47
N LEU A 267 6.79 -10.50 11.15
CA LEU A 267 7.70 -11.65 11.17
C LEU A 267 8.06 -12.08 12.59
N SER A 268 7.22 -11.79 13.57
CA SER A 268 7.39 -12.33 14.92
C SER A 268 6.88 -13.78 14.93
N LEU A 269 7.80 -14.72 15.05
CA LEU A 269 7.54 -16.14 15.26
C LEU A 269 7.60 -16.48 16.76
#